data_01da96705895477f810c87cba48fc8fb
#
_entry.id   01da96705895477f810c87cba48fc8fb
#
_cell.length_a   1.000
_cell.length_b   1.000
_cell.length_c   1.000
_cell.angle_alpha   90.00
_cell.angle_beta   90.00
_cell.angle_gamma   90.00
#
_symmetry.space_group_name_H-M   'P 1'
#
loop_
_entity.id
_entity.type
_entity.pdbx_description
1 polymer ?
#
loop_
_entity_poly.entity_id
_entity_poly.type
_entity_poly.pdbx_seq_one_letter_code
_entity_poly.pdbx_strand_id
1 'polypeptide(L)'
;MLQRPSTQPEIHEFRREGLIRSTIETLAKRGIENTTIALICENAGVSRGLAGHYFKSKEDLLVQTYESLHQTLKNATSEAARQYTGNPREQLFAIVRTVNDPRVIDSAMRTAYLVFWIAALTNERYREMNRAQHQEIHQNLVRLFERAAAHSGIEIDAVSAATGLLALLDGLWLETSVSMTKFDMDELNRQTIDFIERHLGV
;
A
#
# COMPACT_ATOMS: atom_id res chain seq x y z
N MET A 1 -16.05 -14.81 8.09
CA MET A 1 -15.41 -16.16 8.21
C MET A 1 -14.83 -16.49 6.85
N LEU A 2 -13.51 -16.54 6.70
CA LEU A 2 -12.88 -17.05 5.48
C LEU A 2 -13.23 -18.52 5.33
N GLN A 3 -13.86 -18.91 4.23
CA GLN A 3 -14.11 -20.32 3.92
C GLN A 3 -12.78 -21.06 3.87
N ARG A 4 -12.69 -22.22 4.53
CA ARG A 4 -11.52 -23.10 4.42
C ARG A 4 -11.35 -23.52 2.97
N PRO A 5 -10.14 -23.38 2.39
CA PRO A 5 -9.88 -23.80 1.03
C PRO A 5 -10.14 -25.28 0.87
N SER A 6 -10.84 -25.66 -0.20
CA SER A 6 -11.31 -27.03 -0.45
C SER A 6 -10.63 -27.69 -1.64
N THR A 7 -10.10 -26.91 -2.58
CA THR A 7 -9.40 -27.41 -3.77
C THR A 7 -7.89 -27.24 -3.65
N GLN A 8 -7.12 -28.03 -4.39
CA GLN A 8 -5.65 -27.96 -4.40
C GLN A 8 -5.12 -26.55 -4.78
N PRO A 9 -5.67 -25.86 -5.82
CA PRO A 9 -5.27 -24.48 -6.12
C PRO A 9 -5.58 -23.50 -4.99
N GLU A 10 -6.76 -23.60 -4.35
CA GLU A 10 -7.13 -22.74 -3.23
C GLU A 10 -6.21 -22.96 -2.00
N ILE A 11 -5.86 -24.22 -1.70
CA ILE A 11 -4.93 -24.56 -0.64
C ILE A 11 -3.54 -24.00 -0.94
N HIS A 12 -3.11 -24.07 -2.20
CA HIS A 12 -1.84 -23.54 -2.64
C HIS A 12 -1.78 -22.03 -2.43
N GLU A 13 -2.77 -21.30 -2.92
CA GLU A 13 -2.81 -19.83 -2.79
C GLU A 13 -2.95 -19.41 -1.31
N PHE A 14 -3.79 -20.05 -0.54
CA PHE A 14 -3.92 -19.77 0.90
C PHE A 14 -2.59 -19.92 1.67
N ARG A 15 -1.79 -20.94 1.34
CA ARG A 15 -0.47 -21.13 1.96
C ARG A 15 0.55 -20.08 1.50
N ARG A 16 0.50 -19.72 0.20
CA ARG A 16 1.34 -18.66 -0.36
C ARG A 16 1.05 -17.32 0.30
N GLU A 17 -0.23 -16.95 0.41
CA GLU A 17 -0.68 -15.74 1.11
C GLU A 17 -0.29 -15.75 2.59
N GLY A 18 -0.40 -16.89 3.27
CA GLY A 18 0.04 -17.04 4.65
C GLY A 18 1.53 -16.78 4.85
N LEU A 19 2.39 -17.21 3.92
CA LEU A 19 3.83 -16.92 3.93
C LEU A 19 4.10 -15.43 3.67
N ILE A 20 3.41 -14.81 2.72
CA ILE A 20 3.49 -13.37 2.45
C ILE A 20 3.07 -12.57 3.69
N ARG A 21 1.95 -12.91 4.31
CA ARG A 21 1.46 -12.26 5.53
C ARG A 21 2.47 -12.37 6.67
N SER A 22 3.00 -13.58 6.90
CA SER A 22 4.04 -13.81 7.90
C SER A 22 5.32 -13.01 7.60
N THR A 23 5.66 -12.82 6.33
CA THR A 23 6.79 -11.98 5.91
C THR A 23 6.54 -10.51 6.26
N ILE A 24 5.35 -9.97 5.98
CA ILE A 24 4.95 -8.59 6.34
C ILE A 24 5.10 -8.39 7.85
N GLU A 25 4.58 -9.30 8.66
CA GLU A 25 4.65 -9.22 10.12
C GLU A 25 6.10 -9.31 10.65
N THR A 26 6.93 -10.14 10.01
CA THR A 26 8.34 -10.28 10.37
C THR A 26 9.12 -9.03 10.00
N LEU A 27 8.90 -8.47 8.81
CA LEU A 27 9.50 -7.21 8.36
C LEU A 27 9.15 -6.06 9.30
N ALA A 28 7.88 -5.94 9.67
CA ALA A 28 7.40 -4.89 10.57
C ALA A 28 8.06 -4.97 11.97
N LYS A 29 8.35 -6.17 12.45
CA LYS A 29 8.93 -6.38 13.79
C LYS A 29 10.46 -6.32 13.80
N ARG A 30 11.14 -6.70 12.72
CA ARG A 30 12.59 -6.98 12.70
C ARG A 30 13.39 -6.20 11.67
N GLY A 31 12.70 -5.55 10.73
CA GLY A 31 13.35 -4.95 9.55
C GLY A 31 13.84 -6.01 8.56
N ILE A 32 14.35 -5.56 7.41
CA ILE A 32 14.70 -6.43 6.29
C ILE A 32 15.94 -7.30 6.59
N GLU A 33 16.94 -6.75 7.27
CA GLU A 33 18.22 -7.43 7.57
C GLU A 33 17.99 -8.62 8.51
N ASN A 34 17.15 -8.46 9.53
CA ASN A 34 16.88 -9.49 10.52
C ASN A 34 15.72 -10.42 10.14
N THR A 35 15.13 -10.25 8.97
CA THR A 35 14.11 -11.15 8.42
C THR A 35 14.79 -12.36 7.78
N THR A 36 14.48 -13.56 8.28
CA THR A 36 15.02 -14.83 7.76
C THR A 36 13.90 -15.79 7.37
N ILE A 37 14.16 -16.69 6.41
CA ILE A 37 13.20 -17.74 6.02
C ILE A 37 12.78 -18.58 7.23
N ALA A 38 13.69 -18.82 8.18
CA ALA A 38 13.41 -19.57 9.39
C ALA A 38 12.32 -18.90 10.25
N LEU A 39 12.48 -17.57 10.50
CA LEU A 39 11.52 -16.80 11.29
C LEU A 39 10.17 -16.68 10.58
N ILE A 40 10.17 -16.49 9.25
CA ILE A 40 8.95 -16.42 8.46
C ILE A 40 8.18 -17.73 8.54
N CYS A 41 8.87 -18.87 8.38
CA CYS A 41 8.26 -20.20 8.47
C CYS A 41 7.74 -20.49 9.88
N GLU A 42 8.48 -20.12 10.91
CA GLU A 42 8.07 -20.24 12.31
C GLU A 42 6.78 -19.45 12.57
N ASN A 43 6.74 -18.18 12.17
CA ASN A 43 5.55 -17.35 12.32
C ASN A 43 4.36 -17.85 11.50
N ALA A 44 4.60 -18.42 10.32
CA ALA A 44 3.56 -19.00 9.46
C ALA A 44 3.11 -20.40 9.90
N GLY A 45 3.80 -21.03 10.86
CA GLY A 45 3.52 -22.41 11.27
C GLY A 45 3.78 -23.45 10.19
N VAL A 46 4.77 -23.23 9.31
CA VAL A 46 5.10 -24.12 8.18
C VAL A 46 6.56 -24.56 8.20
N SER A 47 6.88 -25.67 7.52
CA SER A 47 8.26 -26.10 7.36
C SER A 47 9.00 -25.27 6.31
N ARG A 48 10.34 -25.15 6.43
CA ARG A 48 11.19 -24.53 5.40
C ARG A 48 11.08 -25.21 4.04
N GLY A 49 10.92 -26.54 4.02
CA GLY A 49 10.70 -27.29 2.79
C GLY A 49 9.43 -26.86 2.07
N LEU A 50 8.34 -26.62 2.83
CA LEU A 50 7.10 -26.11 2.26
C LEU A 50 7.30 -24.71 1.66
N ALA A 51 7.96 -23.79 2.35
CA ALA A 51 8.24 -22.44 1.81
C ALA A 51 9.04 -22.50 0.50
N GLY A 52 9.99 -23.45 0.38
CA GLY A 52 10.78 -23.68 -0.82
C GLY A 52 9.98 -24.13 -2.06
N HIS A 53 8.76 -24.63 -1.88
CA HIS A 53 7.85 -24.92 -3.00
C HIS A 53 7.18 -23.66 -3.58
N TYR A 54 7.10 -22.59 -2.80
CA TYR A 54 6.44 -21.32 -3.20
C TYR A 54 7.43 -20.26 -3.66
N PHE A 55 8.60 -20.20 -3.00
CA PHE A 55 9.57 -19.14 -3.19
C PHE A 55 10.98 -19.71 -3.36
N LYS A 56 11.66 -19.30 -4.42
CA LYS A 56 12.99 -19.79 -4.77
C LYS A 56 14.09 -19.37 -3.79
N SER A 57 13.87 -18.23 -3.11
CA SER A 57 14.85 -17.64 -2.19
C SER A 57 14.15 -16.66 -1.23
N LYS A 58 14.88 -16.19 -0.19
CA LYS A 58 14.45 -15.07 0.66
C LYS A 58 14.13 -13.82 -0.19
N GLU A 59 15.00 -13.51 -1.14
CA GLU A 59 14.84 -12.34 -2.02
C GLU A 59 13.58 -12.46 -2.89
N ASP A 60 13.31 -13.63 -3.45
CA ASP A 60 12.09 -13.89 -4.22
C ASP A 60 10.83 -13.68 -3.35
N LEU A 61 10.83 -14.21 -2.12
CA LEU A 61 9.73 -14.00 -1.17
C LEU A 61 9.55 -12.51 -0.83
N LEU A 62 10.63 -11.77 -0.57
CA LEU A 62 10.58 -10.35 -0.26
C LEU A 62 10.03 -9.53 -1.44
N VAL A 63 10.47 -9.81 -2.65
CA VAL A 63 9.98 -9.16 -3.87
C VAL A 63 8.48 -9.42 -4.05
N GLN A 64 8.04 -10.67 -3.98
CA GLN A 64 6.63 -11.00 -4.10
C GLN A 64 5.79 -10.42 -2.95
N THR A 65 6.37 -10.26 -1.76
CA THR A 65 5.72 -9.57 -0.64
C THR A 65 5.50 -8.09 -0.94
N TYR A 66 6.50 -7.41 -1.52
CA TYR A 66 6.37 -6.00 -1.90
C TYR A 66 5.33 -5.81 -3.02
N GLU A 67 5.35 -6.68 -4.03
CA GLU A 67 4.34 -6.69 -5.09
C GLU A 67 2.92 -6.91 -4.53
N SER A 68 2.78 -7.85 -3.59
CA SER A 68 1.50 -8.16 -2.93
C SER A 68 0.96 -6.97 -2.12
N LEU A 69 1.82 -6.26 -1.38
CA LEU A 69 1.45 -5.03 -0.67
C LEU A 69 0.89 -3.99 -1.65
N HIS A 70 1.61 -3.72 -2.73
CA HIS A 70 1.18 -2.77 -3.76
C HIS A 70 -0.15 -3.19 -4.41
N GLN A 71 -0.29 -4.47 -4.77
CA GLN A 71 -1.51 -4.96 -5.40
C GLN A 71 -2.72 -4.88 -4.47
N THR A 72 -2.53 -5.13 -3.18
CA THR A 72 -3.59 -5.00 -2.16
C THR A 72 -4.11 -3.57 -2.11
N LEU A 73 -3.21 -2.59 -2.01
CA LEU A 73 -3.58 -1.18 -1.96
C LEU A 73 -4.23 -0.72 -3.27
N LYS A 74 -3.65 -1.10 -4.41
CA LYS A 74 -4.18 -0.79 -5.75
C LYS A 74 -5.59 -1.33 -5.94
N ASN A 75 -5.85 -2.58 -5.55
CA ASN A 75 -7.17 -3.19 -5.68
C ASN A 75 -8.19 -2.46 -4.79
N ALA A 76 -7.85 -2.20 -3.53
CA ALA A 76 -8.75 -1.54 -2.58
C ALA A 76 -9.11 -0.11 -3.03
N THR A 77 -8.12 0.69 -3.44
CA THR A 77 -8.34 2.07 -3.90
C THR A 77 -9.12 2.11 -5.22
N SER A 78 -8.84 1.17 -6.14
CA SER A 78 -9.57 1.07 -7.41
C SER A 78 -11.03 0.68 -7.19
N GLU A 79 -11.31 -0.23 -6.26
CA GLU A 79 -12.67 -0.64 -5.91
C GLU A 79 -13.45 0.51 -5.25
N ALA A 80 -12.81 1.20 -4.30
CA ALA A 80 -13.42 2.36 -3.66
C ALA A 80 -13.75 3.48 -4.66
N ALA A 81 -12.83 3.78 -5.59
CA ALA A 81 -13.06 4.80 -6.61
C ALA A 81 -14.18 4.41 -7.59
N ARG A 82 -14.35 3.13 -7.93
CA ARG A 82 -15.42 2.66 -8.82
C ARG A 82 -16.83 2.94 -8.29
N GLN A 83 -17.01 3.00 -6.97
CA GLN A 83 -18.31 3.30 -6.35
C GLN A 83 -18.80 4.71 -6.67
N TYR A 84 -17.90 5.62 -7.06
CA TYR A 84 -18.20 7.02 -7.39
C TYR A 84 -17.99 7.32 -8.88
N THR A 85 -18.32 6.37 -9.75
CA THR A 85 -18.22 6.55 -11.21
C THR A 85 -19.01 7.79 -11.63
N GLY A 86 -18.36 8.72 -12.37
CA GLY A 86 -18.96 9.99 -12.80
C GLY A 86 -18.72 11.16 -11.85
N ASN A 87 -18.21 10.93 -10.65
CA ASN A 87 -17.81 12.00 -9.72
C ASN A 87 -16.31 11.91 -9.36
N PRO A 88 -15.41 12.52 -10.15
CA PRO A 88 -13.97 12.40 -9.94
C PRO A 88 -13.49 12.95 -8.59
N ARG A 89 -14.16 13.96 -8.03
CA ARG A 89 -13.85 14.50 -6.70
C ARG A 89 -14.10 13.44 -5.61
N GLU A 90 -15.27 12.79 -5.63
CA GLU A 90 -15.56 11.72 -4.68
C GLU A 90 -14.65 10.49 -4.88
N GLN A 91 -14.19 10.25 -6.12
CA GLN A 91 -13.17 9.22 -6.37
C GLN A 91 -11.86 9.52 -5.64
N LEU A 92 -11.38 10.78 -5.67
CA LEU A 92 -10.20 11.20 -4.90
C LEU A 92 -10.41 11.01 -3.40
N PHE A 93 -11.56 11.43 -2.85
CA PHE A 93 -11.88 11.25 -1.43
C PHE A 93 -11.96 9.77 -1.03
N ALA A 94 -12.56 8.93 -1.87
CA ALA A 94 -12.63 7.49 -1.62
C ALA A 94 -11.24 6.84 -1.58
N ILE A 95 -10.33 7.26 -2.48
CA ILE A 95 -8.95 6.78 -2.51
C ILE A 95 -8.23 7.13 -1.20
N VAL A 96 -8.25 8.40 -0.78
CA VAL A 96 -7.52 8.81 0.44
C VAL A 96 -8.11 8.19 1.70
N ARG A 97 -9.43 8.06 1.81
CA ARG A 97 -10.07 7.33 2.92
C ARG A 97 -9.64 5.88 2.97
N THR A 98 -9.51 5.22 1.81
CA THR A 98 -9.08 3.82 1.69
C THR A 98 -7.63 3.63 2.08
N VAL A 99 -6.74 4.53 1.62
CA VAL A 99 -5.31 4.51 1.97
C VAL A 99 -5.08 4.69 3.48
N ASN A 100 -5.94 5.47 4.13
CA ASN A 100 -5.87 5.72 5.57
C ASN A 100 -6.65 4.70 6.41
N ASP A 101 -7.44 3.79 5.81
CA ASP A 101 -8.25 2.82 6.56
C ASP A 101 -7.37 1.68 7.12
N PRO A 102 -7.27 1.54 8.47
CA PRO A 102 -6.46 0.48 9.08
C PRO A 102 -7.01 -0.94 8.83
N ARG A 103 -8.24 -1.07 8.32
CA ARG A 103 -8.82 -2.35 7.90
C ARG A 103 -8.30 -2.78 6.53
N VAL A 104 -7.82 -1.82 5.72
CA VAL A 104 -7.22 -2.04 4.40
C VAL A 104 -5.72 -2.15 4.52
N ILE A 105 -5.08 -1.15 5.15
CA ILE A 105 -3.64 -1.10 5.39
C ILE A 105 -3.40 -1.04 6.90
N ASP A 106 -3.20 -2.19 7.50
CA ASP A 106 -2.89 -2.26 8.93
C ASP A 106 -1.47 -1.76 9.25
N SER A 107 -1.15 -1.65 10.53
CA SER A 107 0.14 -1.13 10.99
C SER A 107 1.33 -1.96 10.52
N ALA A 108 1.18 -3.28 10.40
CA ALA A 108 2.27 -4.15 9.92
C ALA A 108 2.53 -3.94 8.43
N MET A 109 1.48 -3.84 7.62
CA MET A 109 1.59 -3.55 6.18
C MET A 109 2.24 -2.17 5.96
N ARG A 110 1.81 -1.14 6.68
CA ARG A 110 2.37 0.21 6.59
C ARG A 110 3.85 0.22 6.95
N THR A 111 4.23 -0.42 8.06
CA THR A 111 5.62 -0.53 8.47
C THR A 111 6.46 -1.31 7.44
N ALA A 112 5.92 -2.38 6.87
CA ALA A 112 6.61 -3.14 5.82
C ALA A 112 6.86 -2.29 4.57
N TYR A 113 5.91 -1.43 4.15
CA TYR A 113 6.14 -0.45 3.09
C TYR A 113 7.33 0.45 3.39
N LEU A 114 7.38 1.04 4.59
CA LEU A 114 8.49 1.92 5.00
C LEU A 114 9.82 1.17 5.02
N VAL A 115 9.83 -0.10 5.45
CA VAL A 115 11.03 -0.95 5.41
C VAL A 115 11.52 -1.14 3.98
N PHE A 116 10.63 -1.36 3.00
CA PHE A 116 11.01 -1.47 1.59
C PHE A 116 11.49 -0.13 1.00
N TRP A 117 10.87 1.01 1.39
CA TRP A 117 11.32 2.33 0.95
C TRP A 117 12.74 2.64 1.45
N ILE A 118 13.04 2.32 2.72
CA ILE A 118 14.40 2.45 3.26
C ILE A 118 15.36 1.53 2.52
N ALA A 119 14.99 0.28 2.26
CA ALA A 119 15.81 -0.65 1.50
C ALA A 119 16.07 -0.17 0.06
N ALA A 120 15.15 0.55 -0.57
CA ALA A 120 15.32 1.14 -1.89
C ALA A 120 16.44 2.20 -1.97
N LEU A 121 16.87 2.77 -0.84
CA LEU A 121 18.01 3.70 -0.81
C LEU A 121 19.34 3.01 -1.21
N THR A 122 19.48 1.74 -0.91
CA THR A 122 20.72 0.98 -1.09
C THR A 122 20.59 -0.24 -2.02
N ASN A 123 19.38 -0.67 -2.34
CA ASN A 123 19.10 -1.83 -3.20
C ASN A 123 18.40 -1.39 -4.49
N GLU A 124 19.07 -1.58 -5.63
CA GLU A 124 18.57 -1.14 -6.95
C GLU A 124 17.26 -1.82 -7.32
N ARG A 125 17.08 -3.10 -7.02
CA ARG A 125 15.85 -3.83 -7.34
C ARG A 125 14.63 -3.21 -6.64
N TYR A 126 14.73 -2.93 -5.34
CA TYR A 126 13.63 -2.27 -4.61
C TYR A 126 13.42 -0.83 -5.08
N ARG A 127 14.49 -0.14 -5.47
CA ARG A 127 14.42 1.22 -6.05
C ARG A 127 13.64 1.23 -7.36
N GLU A 128 13.93 0.30 -8.27
CA GLU A 128 13.19 0.17 -9.54
C GLU A 128 11.72 -0.16 -9.32
N MET A 129 11.42 -1.11 -8.43
CA MET A 129 10.04 -1.46 -8.08
C MET A 129 9.30 -0.26 -7.49
N ASN A 130 9.90 0.43 -6.51
CA ASN A 130 9.30 1.61 -5.89
C ASN A 130 9.06 2.72 -6.92
N ARG A 131 10.01 2.98 -7.80
CA ARG A 131 9.88 3.99 -8.87
C ARG A 131 8.72 3.67 -9.79
N ALA A 132 8.61 2.42 -10.25
CA ALA A 132 7.53 2.01 -11.15
C ALA A 132 6.15 2.15 -10.49
N GLN A 133 6.02 1.69 -9.24
CA GLN A 133 4.78 1.78 -8.46
C GLN A 133 4.38 3.24 -8.21
N HIS A 134 5.33 4.06 -7.75
CA HIS A 134 5.10 5.46 -7.47
C HIS A 134 4.71 6.25 -8.73
N GLN A 135 5.35 5.97 -9.86
CA GLN A 135 5.01 6.58 -11.14
C GLN A 135 3.59 6.20 -11.60
N GLU A 136 3.19 4.95 -11.43
CA GLU A 136 1.83 4.50 -11.75
C GLU A 136 0.78 5.23 -10.90
N ILE A 137 0.99 5.30 -9.58
CA ILE A 137 0.08 5.99 -8.65
C ILE A 137 -0.01 7.47 -9.00
N HIS A 138 1.13 8.13 -9.20
CA HIS A 138 1.19 9.55 -9.55
C HIS A 138 0.42 9.85 -10.83
N GLN A 139 0.64 9.09 -11.91
CA GLN A 139 -0.07 9.28 -13.17
C GLN A 139 -1.59 9.06 -13.04
N ASN A 140 -2.01 8.11 -12.20
CA ASN A 140 -3.42 7.88 -11.93
C ASN A 140 -4.05 9.07 -11.20
N LEU A 141 -3.36 9.62 -10.21
CA LEU A 141 -3.81 10.81 -9.48
C LEU A 141 -3.86 12.05 -10.37
N VAL A 142 -2.84 12.28 -11.22
CA VAL A 142 -2.84 13.39 -12.19
C VAL A 142 -4.11 13.33 -13.05
N ARG A 143 -4.36 12.19 -13.70
CA ARG A 143 -5.57 12.02 -14.53
C ARG A 143 -6.87 12.23 -13.74
N LEU A 144 -6.89 11.87 -12.47
CA LEU A 144 -8.08 12.03 -11.65
C LEU A 144 -8.29 13.51 -11.24
N PHE A 145 -7.22 14.23 -10.93
CA PHE A 145 -7.25 15.67 -10.68
C PHE A 145 -7.69 16.46 -11.94
N GLU A 146 -7.14 16.12 -13.12
CA GLU A 146 -7.56 16.73 -14.40
C GLU A 146 -9.06 16.54 -14.64
N ARG A 147 -9.58 15.34 -14.42
CA ARG A 147 -11.02 15.04 -14.55
C ARG A 147 -11.87 15.80 -13.54
N ALA A 148 -11.39 15.92 -12.29
CA ALA A 148 -12.10 16.65 -11.24
C ALA A 148 -12.16 18.14 -11.55
N ALA A 149 -11.06 18.73 -12.02
CA ALA A 149 -11.00 20.12 -12.44
C ALA A 149 -11.91 20.40 -13.64
N ALA A 150 -11.88 19.55 -14.66
CA ALA A 150 -12.76 19.66 -15.81
C ALA A 150 -14.25 19.55 -15.44
N HIS A 151 -14.58 18.66 -14.50
CA HIS A 151 -15.95 18.50 -14.00
C HIS A 151 -16.45 19.75 -13.25
N SER A 152 -15.54 20.44 -12.56
CA SER A 152 -15.84 21.70 -11.82
C SER A 152 -15.68 22.96 -12.67
N GLY A 153 -15.21 22.85 -13.92
CA GLY A 153 -14.99 24.00 -14.82
C GLY A 153 -13.85 24.91 -14.38
N ILE A 154 -12.82 24.38 -13.72
CA ILE A 154 -11.67 25.13 -13.22
C ILE A 154 -10.36 24.64 -13.88
N GLU A 155 -9.36 25.50 -13.88
CA GLU A 155 -7.99 25.15 -14.27
C GLU A 155 -7.12 24.95 -13.04
N ILE A 156 -6.34 23.87 -13.03
CA ILE A 156 -5.40 23.56 -11.93
C ILE A 156 -4.08 23.03 -12.48
N ASP A 157 -3.03 23.10 -11.69
CA ASP A 157 -1.83 22.29 -11.91
C ASP A 157 -2.02 20.90 -11.29
N ALA A 158 -2.58 19.98 -12.08
CA ALA A 158 -2.87 18.62 -11.65
C ALA A 158 -1.60 17.82 -11.29
N VAL A 159 -0.45 18.14 -11.91
CA VAL A 159 0.82 17.49 -11.60
C VAL A 159 1.29 17.89 -10.20
N SER A 160 1.27 19.21 -9.90
CA SER A 160 1.60 19.70 -8.56
C SER A 160 0.62 19.20 -7.50
N ALA A 161 -0.68 19.16 -7.79
CA ALA A 161 -1.70 18.63 -6.88
C ALA A 161 -1.47 17.13 -6.56
N ALA A 162 -1.21 16.30 -7.58
CA ALA A 162 -0.92 14.88 -7.40
C ALA A 162 0.38 14.65 -6.62
N THR A 163 1.44 15.40 -6.94
CA THR A 163 2.72 15.32 -6.24
C THR A 163 2.58 15.71 -4.77
N GLY A 164 1.87 16.80 -4.49
CA GLY A 164 1.63 17.27 -3.12
C GLY A 164 0.77 16.29 -2.31
N LEU A 165 -0.27 15.70 -2.92
CA LEU A 165 -1.09 14.69 -2.25
C LEU A 165 -0.29 13.44 -1.89
N LEU A 166 0.56 12.94 -2.80
CA LEU A 166 1.43 11.80 -2.50
C LEU A 166 2.41 12.12 -1.37
N ALA A 167 3.09 13.27 -1.45
CA ALA A 167 4.02 13.68 -0.40
C ALA A 167 3.34 13.83 0.98
N LEU A 168 2.09 14.32 1.00
CA LEU A 168 1.29 14.42 2.22
C LEU A 168 0.97 13.02 2.78
N LEU A 169 0.49 12.10 1.93
CA LEU A 169 0.17 10.73 2.35
C LEU A 169 1.41 9.97 2.85
N ASP A 170 2.54 10.09 2.14
CA ASP A 170 3.81 9.46 2.52
C ASP A 170 4.31 10.00 3.87
N GLY A 171 4.21 11.32 4.07
CA GLY A 171 4.55 11.99 5.33
C GLY A 171 3.67 11.54 6.49
N LEU A 172 2.35 11.44 6.28
CA LEU A 172 1.40 10.95 7.27
C LEU A 172 1.64 9.48 7.62
N TRP A 173 1.98 8.64 6.65
CA TRP A 173 2.34 7.25 6.90
C TRP A 173 3.61 7.12 7.73
N LEU A 174 4.64 7.90 7.42
CA LEU A 174 5.86 7.95 8.21
C LEU A 174 5.57 8.39 9.64
N GLU A 175 4.90 9.53 9.80
CA GLU A 175 4.57 10.11 11.10
C GLU A 175 3.76 9.14 11.96
N THR A 176 2.69 8.53 11.41
CA THR A 176 1.87 7.55 12.14
C THR A 176 2.62 6.26 12.51
N SER A 177 3.71 5.95 11.82
CA SER A 177 4.51 4.76 12.07
C SER A 177 5.61 4.98 13.10
N VAL A 178 6.14 6.21 13.21
CA VAL A 178 7.26 6.55 14.13
C VAL A 178 6.79 7.28 15.39
N SER A 179 5.62 7.91 15.36
CA SER A 179 5.08 8.63 16.50
C SER A 179 4.54 7.69 17.57
N MET A 180 4.81 7.99 18.83
CA MET A 180 4.26 7.27 19.97
C MET A 180 2.82 7.71 20.33
N THR A 181 2.29 8.74 19.68
CA THR A 181 0.93 9.22 19.88
C THR A 181 -0.05 8.48 18.99
N LYS A 182 -1.25 8.19 19.52
CA LYS A 182 -2.34 7.67 18.67
C LYS A 182 -2.78 8.79 17.74
N PHE A 183 -2.61 8.57 16.44
CA PHE A 183 -3.20 9.45 15.44
C PHE A 183 -4.69 9.20 15.31
N ASP A 184 -5.44 10.30 15.23
CA ASP A 184 -6.85 10.26 14.85
C ASP A 184 -6.95 10.09 13.32
N MET A 185 -7.46 8.93 12.89
CA MET A 185 -7.61 8.63 11.46
C MET A 185 -8.61 9.56 10.77
N ASP A 186 -9.59 10.08 11.52
CA ASP A 186 -10.56 11.05 10.99
C ASP A 186 -9.86 12.39 10.73
N GLU A 187 -8.94 12.78 11.60
CA GLU A 187 -8.10 13.97 11.40
C GLU A 187 -7.18 13.82 10.18
N LEU A 188 -6.55 12.66 9.97
CA LEU A 188 -5.73 12.40 8.78
C LEU A 188 -6.56 12.48 7.50
N ASN A 189 -7.74 11.88 7.51
CA ASN A 189 -8.67 11.96 6.39
C ASN A 189 -9.09 13.40 6.12
N ARG A 190 -9.39 14.16 7.16
CA ARG A 190 -9.76 15.59 7.02
C ARG A 190 -8.63 16.39 6.37
N GLN A 191 -7.41 16.26 6.85
CA GLN A 191 -6.24 16.97 6.29
C GLN A 191 -6.01 16.65 4.81
N THR A 192 -6.12 15.37 4.41
CA THR A 192 -5.95 14.96 3.02
C THR A 192 -7.11 15.41 2.12
N ILE A 193 -8.34 15.41 2.64
CA ILE A 193 -9.51 15.92 1.93
C ILE A 193 -9.41 17.45 1.77
N ASP A 194 -9.10 18.18 2.83
CA ASP A 194 -8.89 19.64 2.78
C ASP A 194 -7.80 20.02 1.76
N PHE A 195 -6.74 19.22 1.66
CA PHE A 195 -5.70 19.42 0.64
C PHE A 195 -6.29 19.32 -0.78
N ILE A 196 -7.08 18.28 -1.06
CA ILE A 196 -7.71 18.08 -2.36
C ILE A 196 -8.68 19.23 -2.66
N GLU A 197 -9.52 19.62 -1.69
CA GLU A 197 -10.51 20.70 -1.85
C GLU A 197 -9.86 22.04 -2.19
N ARG A 198 -8.81 22.41 -1.49
CA ARG A 198 -8.05 23.65 -1.80
C ARG A 198 -7.50 23.66 -3.22
N HIS A 199 -7.06 22.54 -3.75
CA HIS A 199 -6.56 22.44 -5.13
C HIS A 199 -7.70 22.46 -6.16
N LEU A 200 -8.90 22.03 -5.76
CA LEU A 200 -10.09 22.07 -6.61
C LEU A 200 -10.94 23.35 -6.42
N GLY A 201 -10.46 24.32 -5.63
CA GLY A 201 -11.11 25.63 -5.48
C GLY A 201 -12.44 25.61 -4.71
N VAL A 202 -12.61 24.66 -3.79
CA VAL A 202 -13.83 24.47 -2.98
C VAL A 202 -13.49 24.46 -1.52
#